data_50435ba7c8334b3c8e34c6bc6c666e6b
#
_entry.id   50435ba7c8334b3c8e34c6bc6c666e6b
#
_cell.length_a   1.000
_cell.length_b   1.000
_cell.length_c   1.000
_cell.angle_alpha   90.00
_cell.angle_beta   90.00
_cell.angle_gamma   90.00
#
_symmetry.space_group_name_H-M   'P 1'
#
loop_
_entity.id
_entity.type
_entity.pdbx_description
1 polymer ?
#
loop_
_entity_poly.entity_id
_entity_poly.type
_entity_poly.pdbx_seq_one_letter_code
_entity_poly.pdbx_strand_id
1 'polypeptide(L)'
;MAIKFAGSFEVRRTPEEVYDFLTDPNKFAPLLPDFRGLTVDDAQHFTVKVSVGISYIKGVAEVKMQLSEATRPTRARYKGQGSVAGGNVSMVAGFNLAPLGDGTKVAWEGDAQVFGRLTSVAGGLLEPLGKKQVQKLIDGLQSALNGASGGAR
;
A
#
# COMPACT_ATOMS: atom_id res chain seq x y z
N MET A 1 -17.99 -1.48 -6.95
CA MET A 1 -17.77 -0.27 -6.16
C MET A 1 -16.32 0.16 -6.29
N ALA A 2 -16.11 1.39 -6.70
CA ALA A 2 -14.77 1.91 -6.94
C ALA A 2 -14.38 2.89 -5.82
N ILE A 3 -13.17 2.75 -5.30
CA ILE A 3 -12.64 3.64 -4.27
C ILE A 3 -11.30 4.18 -4.76
N LYS A 4 -11.16 5.51 -4.77
CA LYS A 4 -9.94 6.16 -5.26
C LYS A 4 -9.24 6.89 -4.13
N PHE A 5 -7.92 6.80 -4.14
CA PHE A 5 -7.05 7.45 -3.16
C PHE A 5 -5.94 8.19 -3.89
N ALA A 6 -5.55 9.33 -3.36
CA ALA A 6 -4.40 10.06 -3.88
C ALA A 6 -3.89 11.01 -2.82
N GLY A 7 -2.62 11.32 -2.89
CA GLY A 7 -2.01 12.26 -1.98
C GLY A 7 -0.53 12.41 -2.25
N SER A 8 0.13 13.14 -1.35
CA SER A 8 1.57 13.30 -1.42
C SER A 8 2.14 13.48 -0.03
N PHE A 9 3.41 13.15 0.12
CA PHE A 9 4.15 13.43 1.34
C PHE A 9 5.63 13.62 0.99
N GLU A 10 6.38 14.11 1.97
CA GLU A 10 7.79 14.42 1.78
C GLU A 10 8.62 13.65 2.80
N VAL A 11 9.78 13.19 2.36
CA VAL A 11 10.69 12.46 3.23
C VAL A 11 12.14 12.95 3.01
N ARG A 12 12.99 12.71 4.02
CA ARG A 12 14.38 13.17 4.02
C ARG A 12 15.34 12.11 3.49
N ARG A 13 14.95 11.46 2.42
CA ARG A 13 15.75 10.43 1.76
C ARG A 13 15.85 10.75 0.28
N THR A 14 16.89 10.27 -0.38
CA THR A 14 17.03 10.45 -1.82
C THR A 14 15.96 9.68 -2.56
N PRO A 15 15.61 10.08 -3.79
CA PRO A 15 14.66 9.30 -4.59
C PRO A 15 15.07 7.84 -4.75
N GLU A 16 16.36 7.56 -4.89
CA GLU A 16 16.84 6.18 -5.00
C GLU A 16 16.54 5.37 -3.73
N GLU A 17 16.79 5.95 -2.58
CA GLU A 17 16.51 5.29 -1.30
C GLU A 17 15.02 5.06 -1.11
N VAL A 18 14.21 6.05 -1.46
CA VAL A 18 12.75 5.94 -1.35
C VAL A 18 12.22 4.87 -2.30
N TYR A 19 12.71 4.89 -3.54
CA TYR A 19 12.31 3.90 -4.53
C TYR A 19 12.63 2.49 -4.06
N ASP A 20 13.85 2.28 -3.58
CA ASP A 20 14.28 0.96 -3.14
C ASP A 20 13.47 0.47 -1.94
N PHE A 21 13.08 1.38 -1.05
CA PHE A 21 12.22 1.03 0.09
C PHE A 21 10.80 0.65 -0.37
N LEU A 22 10.22 1.44 -1.26
CA LEU A 22 8.84 1.25 -1.69
C LEU A 22 8.67 0.12 -2.71
N THR A 23 9.75 -0.42 -3.24
CA THR A 23 9.70 -1.56 -4.14
C THR A 23 10.21 -2.86 -3.49
N ASP A 24 10.56 -2.82 -2.21
CA ASP A 24 10.99 -4.00 -1.48
C ASP A 24 9.88 -4.40 -0.49
N PRO A 25 9.10 -5.47 -0.81
CA PRO A 25 7.99 -5.87 0.07
C PRO A 25 8.44 -6.22 1.49
N ASN A 26 9.67 -6.70 1.66
CA ASN A 26 10.18 -7.01 3.01
C ASN A 26 10.31 -5.76 3.87
N LYS A 27 10.45 -4.60 3.24
CA LYS A 27 10.58 -3.33 3.97
C LYS A 27 9.24 -2.65 4.21
N PHE A 28 8.37 -2.59 3.19
CA PHE A 28 7.13 -1.81 3.35
C PHE A 28 5.94 -2.63 3.84
N ALA A 29 5.87 -3.94 3.52
CA ALA A 29 4.69 -4.73 3.88
C ALA A 29 4.43 -4.78 5.38
N PRO A 30 5.45 -4.92 6.25
CA PRO A 30 5.20 -4.91 7.69
C PRO A 30 4.60 -3.61 8.22
N LEU A 31 4.65 -2.53 7.44
CA LEU A 31 4.04 -1.25 7.82
C LEU A 31 2.55 -1.18 7.49
N LEU A 32 2.04 -2.15 6.75
CA LEU A 32 0.61 -2.20 6.45
C LEU A 32 -0.18 -2.38 7.74
N PRO A 33 -1.29 -1.64 7.90
CA PRO A 33 -2.16 -1.84 9.05
C PRO A 33 -2.68 -3.28 9.09
N ASP A 34 -2.69 -3.86 10.29
CA ASP A 34 -3.18 -5.23 10.49
C ASP A 34 -2.42 -6.30 9.69
N PHE A 35 -1.17 -6.04 9.41
CA PHE A 35 -0.29 -6.96 8.70
C PHE A 35 -0.19 -8.30 9.42
N ARG A 36 -0.33 -9.40 8.67
CA ARG A 36 -0.27 -10.76 9.21
C ARG A 36 0.84 -11.59 8.60
N GLY A 37 1.24 -11.34 7.39
CA GLY A 37 2.31 -12.11 6.78
C GLY A 37 2.63 -11.71 5.37
N LEU A 38 3.79 -12.12 4.90
CA LEU A 38 4.30 -11.82 3.57
C LEU A 38 4.97 -13.07 3.01
N THR A 39 4.67 -13.37 1.76
CA THR A 39 5.37 -14.39 0.98
C THR A 39 5.86 -13.76 -0.30
N VAL A 40 7.16 -13.76 -0.52
CA VAL A 40 7.75 -13.20 -1.74
C VAL A 40 8.05 -14.36 -2.69
N ASP A 41 7.43 -14.33 -3.87
CA ASP A 41 7.61 -15.38 -4.87
C ASP A 41 8.82 -15.08 -5.77
N ASP A 42 8.91 -13.83 -6.21
CA ASP A 42 10.05 -13.37 -7.01
C ASP A 42 10.14 -11.84 -6.90
N ALA A 43 11.01 -11.23 -7.70
CA ALA A 43 11.25 -9.79 -7.64
C ALA A 43 10.01 -8.94 -7.97
N GLN A 44 9.02 -9.53 -8.62
CA GLN A 44 7.84 -8.80 -9.08
C GLN A 44 6.54 -9.31 -8.46
N HIS A 45 6.56 -10.46 -7.78
CA HIS A 45 5.34 -11.09 -7.27
C HIS A 45 5.46 -11.41 -5.80
N PHE A 46 4.46 -11.01 -5.03
CA PHE A 46 4.40 -11.34 -3.61
C PHE A 46 2.94 -11.39 -3.15
N THR A 47 2.73 -12.02 -2.02
CA THR A 47 1.40 -12.14 -1.40
C THR A 47 1.46 -11.55 0.00
N VAL A 48 0.50 -10.70 0.32
CA VAL A 48 0.38 -10.08 1.64
C VAL A 48 -0.89 -10.57 2.29
N LYS A 49 -0.81 -10.85 3.59
CA LYS A 49 -1.99 -11.21 4.40
C LYS A 49 -2.21 -10.12 5.43
N VAL A 50 -3.46 -9.65 5.51
CA VAL A 50 -3.87 -8.64 6.49
C VAL A 50 -5.16 -9.08 7.17
N SER A 51 -5.32 -8.72 8.44
CA SER A 51 -6.56 -8.99 9.16
C SER A 51 -7.64 -8.03 8.73
N VAL A 52 -8.86 -8.54 8.59
CA VAL A 52 -10.03 -7.72 8.25
C VAL A 52 -11.09 -7.92 9.32
N GLY A 53 -11.65 -6.80 9.80
CA GLY A 53 -12.77 -6.82 10.71
C GLY A 53 -13.67 -5.63 10.41
N ILE A 54 -14.70 -5.84 9.59
CA ILE A 54 -15.63 -4.81 9.17
C ILE A 54 -17.04 -5.35 9.33
N SER A 55 -17.78 -4.79 10.27
CA SER A 55 -19.14 -5.27 10.55
C SER A 55 -19.11 -6.76 10.91
N TYR A 56 -19.78 -7.62 10.14
CA TYR A 56 -19.78 -9.07 10.36
C TYR A 56 -18.61 -9.76 9.66
N ILE A 57 -17.86 -9.04 8.86
CA ILE A 57 -16.80 -9.62 8.04
C ILE A 57 -15.52 -9.65 8.86
N LYS A 58 -15.07 -10.85 9.20
CA LYS A 58 -13.84 -11.05 9.94
C LYS A 58 -13.03 -12.14 9.27
N GLY A 59 -11.73 -11.97 9.26
CA GLY A 59 -10.85 -12.97 8.68
C GLY A 59 -9.55 -12.38 8.24
N VAL A 60 -8.84 -13.13 7.43
CA VAL A 60 -7.56 -12.69 6.85
C VAL A 60 -7.74 -12.56 5.35
N ALA A 61 -7.46 -11.37 4.85
CA ALA A 61 -7.45 -11.13 3.41
C ALA A 61 -6.09 -11.53 2.87
N GLU A 62 -6.08 -12.25 1.78
CA GLU A 62 -4.87 -12.61 1.07
C GLU A 62 -4.85 -11.81 -0.22
N VAL A 63 -3.83 -10.98 -0.41
CA VAL A 63 -3.71 -10.09 -1.57
C VAL A 63 -2.48 -10.47 -2.35
N LYS A 64 -2.68 -10.89 -3.59
CA LYS A 64 -1.59 -11.21 -4.51
C LYS A 64 -1.21 -9.94 -5.26
N MET A 65 0.05 -9.56 -5.13
CA MET A 65 0.57 -8.32 -5.67
C MET A 65 1.58 -8.55 -6.76
N GLN A 66 1.57 -7.67 -7.75
CA GLN A 66 2.55 -7.68 -8.84
C GLN A 66 3.08 -6.26 -9.04
N LEU A 67 4.41 -6.14 -9.10
CA LEU A 67 5.06 -4.91 -9.53
C LEU A 67 4.95 -4.85 -11.04
N SER A 68 3.99 -4.07 -11.54
CA SER A 68 3.63 -4.07 -12.95
C SER A 68 4.40 -3.05 -13.79
N GLU A 69 4.93 -2.02 -13.15
CA GLU A 69 5.73 -0.99 -13.81
C GLU A 69 6.78 -0.51 -12.84
N ALA A 70 8.03 -0.40 -13.29
CA ALA A 70 9.13 0.03 -12.46
C ALA A 70 10.12 0.84 -13.28
N THR A 71 10.27 2.11 -12.94
CA THR A 71 11.21 3.03 -13.57
C THR A 71 12.01 3.70 -12.47
N ARG A 72 13.12 3.09 -12.07
CA ARG A 72 13.95 3.58 -10.99
C ARG A 72 14.66 4.87 -11.41
N PRO A 73 14.70 5.88 -10.59
CA PRO A 73 14.12 6.03 -9.24
C PRO A 73 12.86 6.88 -9.23
N THR A 74 12.10 6.95 -10.32
CA THR A 74 11.05 7.94 -10.52
C THR A 74 9.65 7.44 -10.32
N ARG A 75 9.36 6.17 -10.65
CA ARG A 75 7.98 5.70 -10.52
C ARG A 75 7.90 4.17 -10.49
N ALA A 76 6.85 3.69 -9.84
CA ALA A 76 6.50 2.28 -9.87
C ALA A 76 5.00 2.14 -9.72
N ARG A 77 4.47 1.02 -10.22
CA ARG A 77 3.06 0.68 -10.10
C ARG A 77 2.90 -0.77 -9.70
N TYR A 78 1.88 -1.01 -8.88
CA TYR A 78 1.50 -2.34 -8.42
C TYR A 78 0.08 -2.64 -8.87
N LYS A 79 -0.17 -3.92 -9.17
CA LYS A 79 -1.51 -4.47 -9.34
C LYS A 79 -1.71 -5.51 -8.25
N GLY A 80 -2.92 -5.57 -7.71
CA GLY A 80 -3.24 -6.52 -6.66
C GLY A 80 -4.62 -7.09 -6.81
N GLN A 81 -4.78 -8.34 -6.35
CA GLN A 81 -6.08 -9.00 -6.27
C GLN A 81 -6.17 -9.73 -4.95
N GLY A 82 -7.28 -9.54 -4.26
CA GLY A 82 -7.48 -10.15 -2.97
C GLY A 82 -8.88 -10.66 -2.78
N SER A 83 -9.07 -11.50 -1.77
CA SER A 83 -10.37 -12.03 -1.41
C SER A 83 -10.47 -12.16 0.10
N VAL A 84 -11.68 -11.95 0.60
CA VAL A 84 -12.01 -12.14 2.00
C VAL A 84 -13.51 -12.30 2.16
N ALA A 85 -13.93 -13.29 2.94
CA ALA A 85 -15.34 -13.47 3.37
C ALA A 85 -16.36 -13.32 2.25
N GLY A 86 -16.09 -13.90 1.08
CA GLY A 86 -17.03 -13.88 -0.04
C GLY A 86 -17.00 -12.62 -0.88
N GLY A 87 -16.04 -11.74 -0.64
CA GLY A 87 -15.81 -10.55 -1.48
C GLY A 87 -14.47 -10.62 -2.18
N ASN A 88 -14.34 -9.83 -3.23
CA ASN A 88 -13.10 -9.72 -3.99
C ASN A 88 -12.72 -8.27 -4.15
N VAL A 89 -11.42 -8.01 -4.16
CA VAL A 89 -10.86 -6.67 -4.35
C VAL A 89 -9.80 -6.74 -5.44
N SER A 90 -9.89 -5.80 -6.38
CA SER A 90 -8.88 -5.60 -7.40
C SER A 90 -8.33 -4.20 -7.21
N MET A 91 -7.01 -4.03 -7.24
CA MET A 91 -6.41 -2.73 -6.97
C MET A 91 -5.25 -2.42 -7.90
N VAL A 92 -5.05 -1.13 -8.12
CA VAL A 92 -3.86 -0.60 -8.77
C VAL A 92 -3.36 0.53 -7.88
N ALA A 93 -2.09 0.53 -7.57
CA ALA A 93 -1.48 1.58 -6.76
C ALA A 93 -0.14 1.95 -7.34
N GLY A 94 0.24 3.22 -7.20
CA GLY A 94 1.51 3.67 -7.74
C GLY A 94 2.02 4.91 -7.06
N PHE A 95 3.27 5.24 -7.35
CA PHE A 95 3.89 6.46 -6.84
C PHE A 95 4.82 7.06 -7.88
N ASN A 96 4.98 8.36 -7.77
CA ASN A 96 5.97 9.12 -8.54
C ASN A 96 6.84 9.87 -7.55
N LEU A 97 8.13 9.87 -7.80
CA LEU A 97 9.12 10.48 -6.92
C LEU A 97 9.78 11.65 -7.63
N ALA A 98 9.93 12.76 -6.91
CA ALA A 98 10.64 13.93 -7.40
C ALA A 98 11.60 14.42 -6.33
N PRO A 99 12.82 14.82 -6.72
CA PRO A 99 13.74 15.42 -5.76
C PRO A 99 13.12 16.70 -5.18
N LEU A 100 13.34 16.92 -3.90
CA LEU A 100 12.88 18.12 -3.21
C LEU A 100 13.91 18.50 -2.17
N GLY A 101 14.81 19.45 -2.52
CA GLY A 101 15.93 19.75 -1.68
C GLY A 101 16.83 18.53 -1.50
N ASP A 102 17.09 18.17 -0.24
CA ASP A 102 17.88 16.99 0.09
C ASP A 102 17.02 15.72 0.21
N GLY A 103 15.73 15.86 -0.01
CA GLY A 103 14.80 14.76 0.15
C GLY A 103 14.03 14.45 -1.10
N THR A 104 12.85 13.88 -0.91
CA THR A 104 11.99 13.42 -1.99
C THR A 104 10.54 13.75 -1.69
N LYS A 105 9.83 14.20 -2.72
CA LYS A 105 8.38 14.32 -2.69
C LYS A 105 7.83 13.04 -3.30
N VAL A 106 6.94 12.38 -2.55
CA VAL A 106 6.26 11.16 -2.99
C VAL A 106 4.83 11.52 -3.32
N ALA A 107 4.46 11.42 -4.60
CA ALA A 107 3.07 11.55 -5.02
C ALA A 107 2.55 10.14 -5.27
N TRP A 108 1.43 9.78 -4.62
CA TRP A 108 0.91 8.43 -4.69
C TRP A 108 -0.56 8.44 -5.07
N GLU A 109 -1.01 7.33 -5.63
CA GLU A 109 -2.40 7.14 -6.02
C GLU A 109 -2.76 5.68 -5.91
N GLY A 110 -4.05 5.42 -5.73
CA GLY A 110 -4.56 4.06 -5.68
C GLY A 110 -6.01 4.02 -6.12
N ASP A 111 -6.38 2.88 -6.71
CA ASP A 111 -7.72 2.64 -7.22
C ASP A 111 -8.09 1.23 -6.82
N ALA A 112 -9.20 1.06 -6.14
CA ALA A 112 -9.67 -0.24 -5.69
C ALA A 112 -11.07 -0.50 -6.22
N GLN A 113 -11.29 -1.72 -6.72
CA GLN A 113 -12.62 -2.20 -7.13
C GLN A 113 -13.03 -3.31 -6.18
N VAL A 114 -14.20 -3.17 -5.58
CA VAL A 114 -14.71 -4.11 -4.60
C VAL A 114 -15.94 -4.79 -5.16
N PHE A 115 -15.97 -6.12 -5.07
CA PHE A 115 -17.04 -6.96 -5.62
C PHE A 115 -17.58 -7.95 -4.60
N GLY A 116 -18.79 -8.44 -4.81
CA GLY A 116 -19.38 -9.52 -4.05
C GLY A 116 -20.01 -9.07 -2.74
N ARG A 117 -20.12 -9.99 -1.80
CA ARG A 117 -20.82 -9.76 -0.53
C ARG A 117 -20.25 -8.62 0.30
N LEU A 118 -18.96 -8.37 0.15
CA LEU A 118 -18.31 -7.27 0.88
C LEU A 118 -18.99 -5.94 0.56
N THR A 119 -19.37 -5.72 -0.68
CA THR A 119 -20.06 -4.51 -1.12
C THR A 119 -21.43 -4.36 -0.47
N SER A 120 -22.22 -5.43 -0.43
CA SER A 120 -23.56 -5.36 0.12
C SER A 120 -23.59 -5.28 1.65
N VAL A 121 -22.63 -5.89 2.33
CA VAL A 121 -22.60 -5.94 3.79
C VAL A 121 -21.95 -4.69 4.38
N ALA A 122 -20.89 -4.21 3.77
CA ALA A 122 -20.07 -3.13 4.33
C ALA A 122 -19.92 -1.92 3.40
N GLY A 123 -20.75 -1.82 2.35
CA GLY A 123 -20.57 -0.81 1.30
C GLY A 123 -20.37 0.61 1.79
N GLY A 124 -21.23 1.06 2.70
CA GLY A 124 -21.14 2.42 3.22
C GLY A 124 -19.94 2.67 4.12
N LEU A 125 -19.30 1.62 4.62
CA LEU A 125 -18.14 1.74 5.51
C LEU A 125 -16.81 1.59 4.78
N LEU A 126 -16.82 1.07 3.55
CA LEU A 126 -15.58 0.70 2.87
C LEU A 126 -14.72 1.91 2.53
N GLU A 127 -15.30 2.96 1.99
CA GLU A 127 -14.52 4.13 1.60
C GLU A 127 -13.88 4.84 2.80
N PRO A 128 -14.62 5.20 3.87
CA PRO A 128 -14.00 5.82 5.02
C PRO A 128 -12.94 4.94 5.68
N LEU A 129 -13.22 3.63 5.79
CA LEU A 129 -12.25 2.70 6.37
C LEU A 129 -11.01 2.57 5.50
N GLY A 130 -11.20 2.47 4.19
CA GLY A 130 -10.08 2.39 3.26
C GLY A 130 -9.18 3.61 3.35
N LYS A 131 -9.78 4.80 3.37
CA LYS A 131 -9.03 6.04 3.52
C LYS A 131 -8.26 6.10 4.83
N LYS A 132 -8.87 5.64 5.91
CA LYS A 132 -8.20 5.60 7.21
C LYS A 132 -7.02 4.65 7.20
N GLN A 133 -7.16 3.48 6.59
CA GLN A 133 -6.07 2.51 6.52
C GLN A 133 -4.93 3.00 5.64
N VAL A 134 -5.27 3.64 4.51
CA VAL A 134 -4.26 4.23 3.63
C VAL A 134 -3.49 5.33 4.38
N GLN A 135 -4.19 6.17 5.14
CA GLN A 135 -3.52 7.22 5.91
C GLN A 135 -2.56 6.64 6.95
N LYS A 136 -2.96 5.55 7.61
CA LYS A 136 -2.06 4.87 8.55
C LYS A 136 -0.81 4.33 7.85
N LEU A 137 -0.98 3.77 6.66
CA LEU A 137 0.15 3.28 5.88
C LEU A 137 1.09 4.43 5.50
N ILE A 138 0.54 5.53 5.00
CA ILE A 138 1.32 6.69 4.61
C ILE A 138 2.08 7.26 5.81
N ASP A 139 1.42 7.38 6.95
CA ASP A 139 2.08 7.86 8.18
C ASP A 139 3.22 6.93 8.58
N GLY A 140 3.01 5.63 8.48
CA GLY A 140 4.04 4.64 8.76
C GLY A 140 5.21 4.70 7.80
N LEU A 141 4.95 4.85 6.52
CA LEU A 141 6.00 4.99 5.50
C LEU A 141 6.81 6.26 5.72
N GLN A 142 6.13 7.37 5.95
CA GLN A 142 6.80 8.64 6.18
C GLN A 142 7.67 8.59 7.43
N SER A 143 7.14 8.01 8.50
CA SER A 143 7.86 7.86 9.74
C SER A 143 9.07 6.94 9.59
N ALA A 144 8.91 5.81 8.90
CA ALA A 144 9.99 4.87 8.69
C ALA A 144 11.13 5.48 7.86
N LEU A 145 10.79 6.18 6.80
CA LEU A 145 11.78 6.80 5.93
C LEU A 145 12.50 7.94 6.64
N ASN A 146 11.77 8.80 7.34
CA ASN A 146 12.38 9.89 8.09
C ASN A 146 13.08 9.40 9.35
N GLY A 147 12.47 8.48 10.07
CA GLY A 147 13.02 7.94 11.29
C GLY A 147 14.27 7.13 11.06
N ALA A 148 14.28 6.33 10.01
CA ALA A 148 15.46 5.57 9.65
C ALA A 148 16.63 6.51 9.34
N SER A 149 16.33 7.63 8.70
CA SER A 149 17.32 8.64 8.43
C SER A 149 17.86 9.24 9.72
N GLY A 150 16.94 9.63 10.57
CA GLY A 150 17.34 10.17 11.83
C GLY A 150 17.95 9.13 12.69
N GLY A 151 17.33 7.90 12.73
CA GLY A 151 17.79 6.86 13.60
C GLY A 151 19.13 6.35 13.19
N ALA A 152 19.37 6.43 11.98
CA ALA A 152 20.68 6.07 11.59
C ALA A 152 21.61 6.93 12.33
N ARG A 153 20.96 7.64 12.96
CA ARG A 153 21.39 8.38 13.72
C ARG A 153 22.05 8.07 14.62
#